data_b4664d0dc9a099e733100447b8fb24b5
#
_entry.id   b4664d0dc9a099e733100447b8fb24b5
#
_cell.length_a   1.000
_cell.length_b   1.000
_cell.length_c   1.000
_cell.angle_alpha   90.00
_cell.angle_beta   90.00
_cell.angle_gamma   90.00
#
_symmetry.space_group_name_H-M   'P 1'
#
loop_
_entity.id
_entity.type
_entity.pdbx_description
1 polymer ?
#
loop_
_entity_poly.entity_id
_entity_poly.type
_entity_poly.pdbx_seq_one_letter_code
_entity_poly.pdbx_strand_id
1 'polypeptide(L)'
;MATRCSHGDVPVASLSRLSRFGLAPFPLGFFSAGLVASYMSEFISHAARAEIEIQALEVQVDNLYGMEGSLLRGTMTGSALPVEATFRVKTTGTDAQNVQLAHLAVASSPADTLLRNAVDSVFTLNHNGTELPVTRVAASSRKQQLDPTAVFQAAQPGQTADFADNILQRLEGVDTLGGERLGTVRSAAVGLSDEQKRQVHVRGVGTLRTDGMKELQVACFQPIGSVFRFLSDDSAAVGGVERAPSGLVYLSAGLSFCFMTQLGRYAHVAKHAMHSYQIVQDTSFSPPAALNEKGETPTCAAVDTDVFIGNAEDPEKTQTLLNMGEQTCYLHAACRSGIKTRIRLG
;
A
#
# COMPACT_ATOMS: atom_id res chain seq x y z
N MET A 1 -5.41 4.93 11.89
CA MET A 1 -4.29 5.72 11.38
C MET A 1 -4.77 6.56 10.21
N ALA A 2 -4.57 7.86 10.25
CA ALA A 2 -4.97 8.78 9.18
C ALA A 2 -3.76 9.09 8.29
N THR A 3 -3.87 8.84 7.01
CA THR A 3 -2.87 9.24 6.01
C THR A 3 -3.39 10.45 5.26
N ARG A 4 -2.61 11.53 5.25
CA ARG A 4 -2.93 12.77 4.54
C ARG A 4 -1.99 12.93 3.36
N CYS A 5 -2.55 13.11 2.18
CA CYS A 5 -1.80 13.32 0.96
C CYS A 5 -2.30 14.57 0.25
N SER A 6 -1.41 15.43 -0.18
CA SER A 6 -1.75 16.60 -1.00
C SER A 6 -0.90 16.65 -2.26
N HIS A 7 -1.47 17.25 -3.28
CA HIS A 7 -0.79 17.63 -4.50
C HIS A 7 -1.08 19.11 -4.75
N GLY A 8 -0.19 19.99 -4.30
CA GLY A 8 -0.24 21.41 -4.62
C GLY A 8 0.56 21.70 -5.87
N ASP A 9 0.21 22.70 -6.64
CA ASP A 9 0.82 23.33 -7.83
C ASP A 9 1.80 22.54 -8.73
N VAL A 10 2.04 21.26 -8.44
CA VAL A 10 2.86 20.39 -9.29
C VAL A 10 1.92 19.73 -10.32
N PRO A 11 2.17 19.85 -11.62
CA PRO A 11 1.30 19.23 -12.63
C PRO A 11 1.13 17.74 -12.34
N VAL A 12 -0.11 17.24 -12.38
CA VAL A 12 -0.47 15.81 -12.17
C VAL A 12 0.45 14.86 -12.97
N ALA A 13 0.93 15.33 -14.11
CA ALA A 13 1.96 14.65 -14.91
C ALA A 13 3.29 14.44 -14.15
N SER A 14 3.58 15.15 -13.06
CA SER A 14 4.86 15.05 -12.37
C SER A 14 4.94 13.87 -11.42
N LEU A 15 3.86 13.48 -10.72
CA LEU A 15 3.88 12.27 -9.87
C LEU A 15 4.07 11.00 -10.72
N SER A 16 3.39 10.93 -11.86
CA SER A 16 3.61 9.85 -12.82
C SER A 16 5.01 9.90 -13.44
N ARG A 17 5.61 11.10 -13.55
CA ARG A 17 6.99 11.26 -14.01
C ARG A 17 7.98 10.87 -12.90
N LEU A 18 7.78 11.26 -11.66
CA LEU A 18 8.70 10.91 -10.55
C LEU A 18 8.80 9.38 -10.38
N SER A 19 7.68 8.67 -10.41
CA SER A 19 7.69 7.20 -10.38
C SER A 19 8.23 6.60 -11.67
N ARG A 20 7.99 7.22 -12.85
CA ARG A 20 8.48 6.77 -14.16
C ARG A 20 10.00 6.91 -14.29
N PHE A 21 10.60 7.93 -13.66
CA PHE A 21 12.06 8.10 -13.62
C PHE A 21 12.71 7.42 -12.41
N GLY A 22 11.94 6.70 -11.58
CA GLY A 22 12.45 6.01 -10.42
C GLY A 22 13.03 6.94 -9.35
N LEU A 23 12.57 8.20 -9.28
CA LEU A 23 13.02 9.17 -8.29
C LEU A 23 12.36 8.97 -6.93
N ALA A 24 11.19 8.32 -6.89
CA ALA A 24 10.47 7.98 -5.67
C ALA A 24 9.87 6.56 -5.79
N PRO A 25 9.64 5.87 -4.67
CA PRO A 25 8.97 4.59 -4.69
C PRO A 25 7.54 4.74 -5.24
N PHE A 26 7.12 3.72 -5.97
CA PHE A 26 5.74 3.65 -6.47
C PHE A 26 4.77 3.22 -5.37
N PRO A 27 3.48 3.59 -5.43
CA PRO A 27 2.50 3.31 -4.36
C PRO A 27 2.39 1.84 -3.95
N LEU A 28 2.38 0.93 -4.92
CA LEU A 28 2.32 -0.51 -4.67
C LEU A 28 3.58 -1.02 -3.94
N GLY A 29 4.70 -0.31 -4.06
CA GLY A 29 5.93 -0.60 -3.33
C GLY A 29 5.80 -0.31 -1.84
N PHE A 30 5.19 0.82 -1.47
CA PHE A 30 4.89 1.13 -0.08
C PHE A 30 3.97 0.07 0.54
N PHE A 31 2.92 -0.33 -0.19
CA PHE A 31 2.00 -1.36 0.27
C PHE A 31 2.70 -2.70 0.47
N SER A 32 3.53 -3.13 -0.49
CA SER A 32 4.30 -4.37 -0.37
C SER A 32 5.30 -4.33 0.78
N ALA A 33 5.99 -3.21 0.99
CA ALA A 33 6.87 -3.02 2.15
C ALA A 33 6.08 -3.16 3.46
N GLY A 34 4.91 -2.53 3.55
CA GLY A 34 4.03 -2.63 4.72
C GLY A 34 3.58 -4.06 5.01
N LEU A 35 3.22 -4.81 3.97
CA LEU A 35 2.76 -6.20 4.11
C LEU A 35 3.89 -7.11 4.59
N VAL A 36 5.08 -7.01 3.98
CA VAL A 36 6.28 -7.76 4.39
C VAL A 36 6.64 -7.45 5.85
N ALA A 37 6.70 -6.16 6.21
CA ALA A 37 7.04 -5.74 7.58
C ALA A 37 6.03 -6.28 8.59
N SER A 38 4.74 -6.26 8.28
CA SER A 38 3.68 -6.78 9.16
C SER A 38 3.82 -8.29 9.36
N TYR A 39 4.09 -9.06 8.32
CA TYR A 39 4.34 -10.50 8.46
C TYR A 39 5.58 -10.80 9.30
N MET A 40 6.65 -10.04 9.11
CA MET A 40 7.87 -10.18 9.92
C MET A 40 7.61 -9.88 11.40
N SER A 41 6.87 -8.79 11.71
CA SER A 41 6.54 -8.42 13.08
C SER A 41 5.76 -9.52 13.79
N GLU A 42 4.76 -10.10 13.13
CA GLU A 42 3.97 -11.19 13.71
C GLU A 42 4.79 -12.48 13.86
N PHE A 43 5.65 -12.80 12.88
CA PHE A 43 6.56 -13.96 12.99
C PHE A 43 7.47 -13.83 14.21
N ILE A 44 8.11 -12.66 14.39
CA ILE A 44 8.99 -12.37 15.53
C ILE A 44 8.22 -12.48 16.84
N SER A 45 7.02 -11.90 16.90
CA SER A 45 6.18 -11.93 18.09
C SER A 45 5.76 -13.36 18.48
N HIS A 46 5.35 -14.18 17.52
CA HIS A 46 4.97 -15.57 17.77
C HIS A 46 6.18 -16.45 18.13
N ALA A 47 7.34 -16.24 17.50
CA ALA A 47 8.59 -16.94 17.85
C ALA A 47 9.01 -16.64 19.29
N ALA A 48 8.96 -15.36 19.71
CA ALA A 48 9.28 -14.96 21.06
C ALA A 48 8.36 -15.61 22.11
N ARG A 49 7.05 -15.69 21.83
CA ARG A 49 6.08 -16.38 22.72
C ARG A 49 6.31 -17.89 22.81
N ALA A 50 6.80 -18.48 21.74
CA ALA A 50 7.12 -19.89 21.68
C ALA A 50 8.54 -20.21 22.23
N GLU A 51 9.27 -19.20 22.73
CA GLU A 51 10.67 -19.30 23.17
C GLU A 51 11.59 -19.85 22.09
N ILE A 52 11.29 -19.53 20.80
CA ILE A 52 12.09 -19.91 19.65
C ILE A 52 12.98 -18.73 19.24
N GLU A 53 14.28 -18.92 19.29
CA GLU A 53 15.26 -17.93 18.87
C GLU A 53 15.35 -17.87 17.34
N ILE A 54 15.31 -16.64 16.80
CA ILE A 54 15.46 -16.38 15.36
C ILE A 54 16.92 -16.04 15.08
N GLN A 55 17.59 -16.87 14.29
CA GLN A 55 18.97 -16.64 13.83
C GLN A 55 18.99 -15.92 12.46
N ALA A 56 18.01 -16.17 11.61
CA ALA A 56 17.78 -15.43 10.37
C ALA A 56 16.31 -15.49 9.97
N LEU A 57 15.79 -14.38 9.47
CA LEU A 57 14.44 -14.26 8.93
C LEU A 57 14.47 -13.43 7.66
N GLU A 58 14.01 -14.03 6.58
CA GLU A 58 13.72 -13.37 5.32
C GLU A 58 12.28 -13.69 4.93
N VAL A 59 11.52 -12.66 4.56
CA VAL A 59 10.15 -12.80 4.06
C VAL A 59 10.06 -12.16 2.69
N GLN A 60 9.69 -12.95 1.69
CA GLN A 60 9.41 -12.47 0.34
C GLN A 60 7.91 -12.48 0.09
N VAL A 61 7.40 -11.39 -0.47
CA VAL A 61 5.99 -11.25 -0.87
C VAL A 61 5.93 -10.85 -2.33
N ASP A 62 5.18 -11.61 -3.11
CA ASP A 62 4.85 -11.31 -4.50
C ASP A 62 3.38 -10.91 -4.62
N ASN A 63 3.15 -9.68 -5.06
CA ASN A 63 1.83 -9.11 -5.29
C ASN A 63 1.58 -8.95 -6.78
N LEU A 64 0.45 -9.46 -7.26
CA LEU A 64 0.03 -9.41 -8.65
C LEU A 64 -1.27 -8.62 -8.77
N TYR A 65 -1.26 -7.62 -9.64
CA TYR A 65 -2.41 -6.75 -9.90
C TYR A 65 -2.75 -6.77 -11.38
N GLY A 66 -4.04 -6.65 -11.67
CA GLY A 66 -4.58 -6.56 -13.02
C GLY A 66 -5.33 -5.25 -13.24
N MET A 67 -5.41 -4.84 -14.48
CA MET A 67 -6.29 -3.75 -14.91
C MET A 67 -6.75 -4.04 -16.32
N GLU A 68 -8.06 -4.05 -16.53
CA GLU A 68 -8.65 -4.32 -17.85
C GLU A 68 -9.84 -3.43 -18.13
N GLY A 69 -10.13 -3.21 -19.41
CA GLY A 69 -11.20 -2.36 -19.92
C GLY A 69 -10.69 -1.09 -20.60
N SER A 70 -11.57 -0.13 -20.80
CA SER A 70 -11.30 1.16 -21.44
C SER A 70 -11.49 2.31 -20.47
N LEU A 71 -10.46 3.13 -20.30
CA LEU A 71 -10.52 4.33 -19.47
C LEU A 71 -11.49 5.37 -20.07
N LEU A 72 -11.46 5.54 -21.38
CA LEU A 72 -12.32 6.50 -22.10
C LEU A 72 -13.80 6.10 -22.08
N ARG A 73 -14.11 4.80 -22.04
CA ARG A 73 -15.48 4.28 -21.93
C ARG A 73 -15.94 4.15 -20.48
N GLY A 74 -15.10 4.45 -19.50
CA GLY A 74 -15.42 4.30 -18.07
C GLY A 74 -15.56 2.84 -17.60
N THR A 75 -15.05 1.87 -18.39
CA THR A 75 -15.15 0.43 -18.08
C THR A 75 -13.87 -0.16 -17.49
N MET A 76 -12.80 0.63 -17.41
CA MET A 76 -11.53 0.15 -16.86
C MET A 76 -11.67 -0.16 -15.37
N THR A 77 -11.27 -1.36 -14.98
CA THR A 77 -11.36 -1.86 -13.61
C THR A 77 -10.05 -2.44 -13.14
N GLY A 78 -9.65 -2.06 -11.93
CA GLY A 78 -8.52 -2.67 -11.22
C GLY A 78 -8.88 -4.02 -10.62
N SER A 79 -7.92 -4.91 -10.51
CA SER A 79 -8.05 -6.22 -9.85
C SER A 79 -6.76 -6.60 -9.14
N ALA A 80 -6.84 -7.55 -8.21
CA ALA A 80 -5.68 -8.12 -7.55
C ALA A 80 -5.82 -9.65 -7.46
N LEU A 81 -4.69 -10.35 -7.48
CA LEU A 81 -4.60 -11.80 -7.42
C LEU A 81 -4.12 -12.24 -6.03
N PRO A 82 -4.23 -13.53 -5.69
CA PRO A 82 -3.68 -14.07 -4.45
C PRO A 82 -2.22 -13.67 -4.24
N VAL A 83 -1.89 -13.29 -3.01
CA VAL A 83 -0.53 -12.94 -2.60
C VAL A 83 0.27 -14.24 -2.42
N GLU A 84 1.51 -14.28 -2.88
CA GLU A 84 2.44 -15.37 -2.60
C GLU A 84 3.44 -14.88 -1.55
N ALA A 85 3.50 -15.55 -0.40
CA ALA A 85 4.44 -15.25 0.68
C ALA A 85 5.40 -16.43 0.90
N THR A 86 6.69 -16.17 0.82
CA THR A 86 7.74 -17.17 1.09
C THR A 86 8.56 -16.75 2.30
N PHE A 87 8.61 -17.62 3.30
CA PHE A 87 9.42 -17.45 4.50
C PHE A 87 10.67 -18.29 4.40
N ARG A 88 11.85 -17.68 4.52
CA ARG A 88 13.14 -18.34 4.67
C ARG A 88 13.64 -18.05 6.06
N VAL A 89 13.71 -19.08 6.88
CA VAL A 89 13.95 -18.90 8.32
C VAL A 89 15.05 -19.84 8.80
N LYS A 90 15.83 -19.35 9.74
CA LYS A 90 16.74 -20.16 10.55
C LYS A 90 16.47 -19.85 12.01
N THR A 91 16.01 -20.86 12.75
CA THR A 91 15.59 -20.71 14.15
C THR A 91 16.10 -21.91 14.96
N THR A 92 15.91 -21.85 16.29
CA THR A 92 16.13 -23.00 17.20
C THR A 92 14.95 -23.98 17.19
N GLY A 93 13.83 -23.62 16.54
CA GLY A 93 12.66 -24.48 16.43
C GLY A 93 12.81 -25.56 15.35
N THR A 94 11.91 -26.53 15.36
CA THR A 94 11.78 -27.56 14.32
C THR A 94 11.15 -27.01 13.05
N ASP A 95 11.28 -27.71 11.93
CA ASP A 95 10.64 -27.34 10.67
C ASP A 95 9.11 -27.22 10.83
N ALA A 96 8.48 -28.11 11.57
CA ALA A 96 7.03 -28.05 11.84
C ALA A 96 6.65 -26.78 12.62
N GLN A 97 7.44 -26.37 13.60
CA GLN A 97 7.24 -25.13 14.32
C GLN A 97 7.43 -23.90 13.41
N ASN A 98 8.45 -23.92 12.55
CA ASN A 98 8.67 -22.84 11.59
C ASN A 98 7.52 -22.70 10.60
N VAL A 99 6.96 -23.81 10.11
CA VAL A 99 5.72 -23.80 9.29
C VAL A 99 4.56 -23.17 10.05
N GLN A 100 4.36 -23.58 11.31
CA GLN A 100 3.30 -23.04 12.15
C GLN A 100 3.49 -21.55 12.40
N LEU A 101 4.70 -21.08 12.68
CA LEU A 101 5.03 -19.67 12.88
C LEU A 101 4.70 -18.83 11.63
N ALA A 102 5.04 -19.32 10.43
CA ALA A 102 4.73 -18.64 9.18
C ALA A 102 3.20 -18.50 8.97
N HIS A 103 2.45 -19.57 9.23
CA HIS A 103 0.98 -19.53 9.16
C HIS A 103 0.37 -18.59 10.19
N LEU A 104 0.84 -18.61 11.44
CA LEU A 104 0.39 -17.70 12.48
C LEU A 104 0.74 -16.25 12.12
N ALA A 105 1.92 -15.98 11.59
CA ALA A 105 2.36 -14.64 11.19
C ALA A 105 1.42 -14.02 10.17
N VAL A 106 1.00 -14.77 9.15
CA VAL A 106 0.04 -14.28 8.16
C VAL A 106 -1.35 -14.16 8.76
N ALA A 107 -1.81 -15.16 9.52
CA ALA A 107 -3.16 -15.19 10.11
C ALA A 107 -3.38 -14.06 11.12
N SER A 108 -2.36 -13.69 11.90
CA SER A 108 -2.43 -12.61 12.90
C SER A 108 -1.97 -11.25 12.39
N SER A 109 -1.54 -11.14 11.13
CA SER A 109 -1.12 -9.87 10.55
C SER A 109 -2.30 -8.91 10.37
N PRO A 110 -2.26 -7.70 10.97
CA PRO A 110 -3.27 -6.68 10.71
C PRO A 110 -3.29 -6.26 9.23
N ALA A 111 -2.14 -6.23 8.56
CA ALA A 111 -2.04 -5.90 7.14
C ALA A 111 -2.76 -6.94 6.25
N ASP A 112 -2.67 -8.23 6.59
CA ASP A 112 -3.35 -9.29 5.84
C ASP A 112 -4.88 -9.23 6.01
N THR A 113 -5.39 -8.70 7.14
CA THR A 113 -6.84 -8.55 7.33
C THR A 113 -7.47 -7.61 6.32
N LEU A 114 -6.74 -6.59 5.88
CA LEU A 114 -7.19 -5.66 4.84
C LEU A 114 -7.42 -6.37 3.50
N LEU A 115 -6.69 -7.44 3.24
CA LEU A 115 -6.78 -8.22 2.01
C LEU A 115 -7.82 -9.35 2.11
N ARG A 116 -7.78 -10.15 3.18
CA ARG A 116 -8.60 -11.37 3.29
C ARG A 116 -10.06 -11.12 3.64
N ASN A 117 -10.38 -9.99 4.29
CA ASN A 117 -11.72 -9.75 4.84
C ASN A 117 -12.68 -9.01 3.89
N ALA A 118 -12.28 -8.78 2.63
CA ALA A 118 -13.08 -8.01 1.67
C ALA A 118 -13.55 -6.68 2.29
N VAL A 119 -12.60 -5.84 2.67
CA VAL A 119 -12.85 -4.59 3.39
C VAL A 119 -13.42 -3.54 2.44
N ASP A 120 -14.53 -2.93 2.83
CA ASP A 120 -15.16 -1.85 2.07
C ASP A 120 -14.31 -0.58 2.08
N SER A 121 -14.45 0.21 1.01
CA SER A 121 -13.93 1.56 0.92
C SER A 121 -15.10 2.54 0.87
N VAL A 122 -15.09 3.53 1.77
CA VAL A 122 -16.15 4.54 1.88
C VAL A 122 -15.57 5.93 1.70
N PHE A 123 -16.36 6.85 1.15
CA PHE A 123 -15.86 8.13 0.69
C PHE A 123 -16.76 9.29 1.09
N THR A 124 -16.15 10.46 1.29
CA THR A 124 -16.79 11.76 1.14
C THR A 124 -16.14 12.51 -0.02
N LEU A 125 -16.86 13.44 -0.63
CA LEU A 125 -16.37 14.26 -1.74
C LEU A 125 -16.61 15.74 -1.46
N ASN A 126 -15.56 16.54 -1.55
CA ASN A 126 -15.62 17.99 -1.52
C ASN A 126 -15.16 18.57 -2.86
N HIS A 127 -15.97 19.42 -3.42
CA HIS A 127 -15.69 20.11 -4.68
C HIS A 127 -15.70 21.63 -4.43
N ASN A 128 -14.53 22.25 -4.59
CA ASN A 128 -14.38 23.72 -4.40
C ASN A 128 -14.93 24.23 -3.06
N GLY A 129 -14.74 23.47 -1.97
CA GLY A 129 -15.21 23.83 -0.64
C GLY A 129 -16.66 23.39 -0.32
N THR A 130 -17.37 22.79 -1.27
CA THR A 130 -18.76 22.30 -1.09
C THR A 130 -18.77 20.78 -1.10
N GLU A 131 -19.41 20.18 -0.09
CA GLU A 131 -19.61 18.72 -0.04
C GLU A 131 -20.62 18.28 -1.10
N LEU A 132 -20.24 17.25 -1.88
CA LEU A 132 -21.09 16.63 -2.89
C LEU A 132 -21.47 15.20 -2.46
N PRO A 133 -22.67 14.73 -2.83
CA PRO A 133 -23.01 13.32 -2.65
C PRO A 133 -22.12 12.45 -3.54
N VAL A 134 -21.70 11.32 -3.02
CA VAL A 134 -21.04 10.29 -3.83
C VAL A 134 -22.08 9.45 -4.58
N THR A 135 -21.71 8.83 -5.72
CA THR A 135 -22.72 8.20 -6.60
C THR A 135 -22.51 6.70 -6.79
N ARG A 136 -21.32 6.24 -7.18
CA ARG A 136 -21.03 4.82 -7.44
C ARG A 136 -20.16 4.17 -6.37
N VAL A 137 -19.47 4.97 -5.59
CA VAL A 137 -18.73 4.51 -4.42
C VAL A 137 -19.63 4.56 -3.19
N ALA A 138 -19.32 3.79 -2.17
CA ALA A 138 -20.06 3.84 -0.90
C ALA A 138 -19.77 5.15 -0.16
N ALA A 139 -20.82 5.75 0.41
CA ALA A 139 -20.70 6.97 1.20
C ALA A 139 -20.13 6.64 2.60
N SER A 140 -19.22 7.48 3.10
CA SER A 140 -18.84 7.45 4.50
C SER A 140 -20.01 7.86 5.39
N SER A 141 -20.16 7.20 6.52
CA SER A 141 -21.14 7.56 7.55
C SER A 141 -20.62 8.64 8.52
N ARG A 142 -19.33 8.93 8.49
CA ARG A 142 -18.76 9.99 9.33
C ARG A 142 -18.81 11.35 8.65
N LYS A 143 -18.71 12.39 9.44
CA LYS A 143 -18.56 13.76 8.93
C LYS A 143 -17.20 13.90 8.24
N GLN A 144 -17.19 14.56 7.08
CA GLN A 144 -15.96 14.91 6.36
C GLN A 144 -15.01 15.69 7.29
N GLN A 145 -13.74 15.34 7.24
CA GLN A 145 -12.68 16.05 7.94
C GLN A 145 -12.42 17.42 7.27
N LEU A 146 -11.63 18.26 7.94
CA LEU A 146 -11.22 19.53 7.36
C LEU A 146 -10.26 19.30 6.19
N ASP A 147 -10.32 20.18 5.19
CA ASP A 147 -9.37 20.21 4.10
C ASP A 147 -7.94 20.32 4.66
N PRO A 148 -7.04 19.39 4.30
CA PRO A 148 -5.71 19.32 4.89
C PRO A 148 -4.72 20.37 4.34
N THR A 149 -5.12 21.23 3.40
CA THR A 149 -4.25 22.21 2.74
C THR A 149 -3.50 23.08 3.76
N ALA A 150 -4.18 23.60 4.77
CA ALA A 150 -3.54 24.41 5.81
C ALA A 150 -2.51 23.62 6.62
N VAL A 151 -2.78 22.34 6.88
CA VAL A 151 -1.85 21.44 7.58
C VAL A 151 -0.59 21.21 6.75
N PHE A 152 -0.74 20.99 5.43
CA PHE A 152 0.41 20.81 4.54
C PHE A 152 1.21 22.09 4.38
N GLN A 153 0.55 23.25 4.26
CA GLN A 153 1.25 24.54 4.15
C GLN A 153 2.01 24.89 5.42
N ALA A 154 1.49 24.51 6.59
CA ALA A 154 2.13 24.73 7.88
C ALA A 154 3.19 23.65 8.22
N ALA A 155 3.22 22.53 7.50
CA ALA A 155 4.16 21.45 7.75
C ALA A 155 5.58 21.94 7.51
N GLN A 156 6.39 21.92 8.59
CA GLN A 156 7.83 22.11 8.48
C GLN A 156 8.48 20.76 8.14
N PRO A 157 9.58 20.74 7.35
CA PRO A 157 10.40 19.54 7.27
C PRO A 157 10.70 19.09 8.71
N GLY A 158 10.34 17.85 9.05
CA GLY A 158 10.66 17.31 10.37
C GLY A 158 12.15 17.50 10.64
N GLN A 159 12.51 17.74 11.89
CA GLN A 159 13.92 17.63 12.27
C GLN A 159 14.34 16.23 11.84
N THR A 160 15.37 16.16 11.00
CA THR A 160 15.99 14.89 10.68
C THR A 160 16.47 14.32 12.00
N ALA A 161 15.72 13.35 12.54
CA ALA A 161 16.30 12.49 13.57
C ALA A 161 17.63 12.00 12.98
N ASP A 162 18.66 11.94 13.79
CA ASP A 162 19.95 11.35 13.44
C ASP A 162 19.77 9.86 13.10
N PHE A 163 19.09 9.61 11.98
CA PHE A 163 19.06 8.28 11.38
C PHE A 163 20.41 8.10 10.68
N ALA A 164 21.27 7.28 11.25
CA ALA A 164 22.52 6.88 10.61
C ALA A 164 22.32 6.29 9.21
N ASP A 165 21.10 5.82 8.93
CA ASP A 165 20.64 5.28 7.65
C ASP A 165 19.43 6.06 7.13
N ASN A 166 19.39 6.34 5.84
CA ASN A 166 18.16 6.85 5.20
C ASN A 166 17.03 5.82 5.35
N ILE A 167 15.88 6.23 5.91
CA ILE A 167 14.70 5.37 6.05
C ILE A 167 14.23 4.85 4.69
N LEU A 168 14.40 5.64 3.65
CA LEU A 168 14.00 5.35 2.28
C LEU A 168 15.14 5.68 1.33
N GLN A 169 15.56 4.71 0.52
CA GLN A 169 16.66 4.88 -0.41
C GLN A 169 16.40 4.12 -1.71
N ARG A 170 16.69 4.76 -2.85
CA ARG A 170 16.83 4.07 -4.11
C ARG A 170 18.15 3.29 -4.13
N LEU A 171 18.09 2.03 -4.52
CA LEU A 171 19.29 1.21 -4.69
C LEU A 171 19.81 1.35 -6.12
N GLU A 172 21.07 1.78 -6.23
CA GLU A 172 21.76 1.90 -7.52
C GLU A 172 22.36 0.54 -7.92
N GLY A 173 22.31 0.24 -9.24
CA GLY A 173 22.92 -0.99 -9.78
C GLY A 173 22.16 -2.29 -9.45
N VAL A 174 20.98 -2.20 -8.83
CA VAL A 174 20.11 -3.36 -8.57
C VAL A 174 18.92 -3.29 -9.52
N ASP A 175 18.92 -4.16 -10.52
CA ASP A 175 17.86 -4.15 -11.54
C ASP A 175 16.63 -5.00 -11.13
N THR A 176 16.83 -6.02 -10.27
CA THR A 176 15.78 -6.93 -9.79
C THR A 176 16.13 -7.51 -8.43
N LEU A 177 15.10 -7.99 -7.69
CA LEU A 177 15.27 -8.71 -6.42
C LEU A 177 15.43 -10.23 -6.59
N GLY A 178 15.93 -10.69 -7.73
CA GLY A 178 16.14 -12.12 -8.02
C GLY A 178 14.85 -12.92 -8.24
N GLY A 179 15.00 -14.16 -8.71
CA GLY A 179 13.91 -15.11 -8.92
C GLY A 179 13.15 -14.95 -10.23
N GLU A 180 12.25 -15.90 -10.51
CA GLU A 180 11.41 -15.90 -11.70
C GLU A 180 10.25 -14.90 -11.57
N ARG A 181 9.84 -14.34 -12.71
CA ARG A 181 8.63 -13.51 -12.80
C ARG A 181 7.41 -14.42 -12.71
N LEU A 182 6.49 -14.09 -11.80
CA LEU A 182 5.20 -14.75 -11.76
C LEU A 182 4.28 -14.13 -12.83
N GLY A 183 3.73 -14.98 -13.69
CA GLY A 183 2.76 -14.58 -14.71
C GLY A 183 3.38 -14.25 -16.07
N THR A 184 2.68 -14.67 -17.11
CA THR A 184 3.05 -14.50 -18.53
C THR A 184 2.08 -13.54 -19.21
N VAL A 185 2.08 -12.26 -18.85
CA VAL A 185 1.25 -11.30 -19.61
C VAL A 185 2.14 -10.28 -20.28
N ARG A 186 2.01 -10.20 -21.61
CA ARG A 186 2.63 -9.16 -22.41
C ARG A 186 2.20 -7.81 -21.87
N SER A 187 3.15 -6.97 -21.53
CA SER A 187 2.93 -5.54 -21.32
C SER A 187 2.26 -5.01 -22.60
N ALA A 188 0.96 -4.73 -22.54
CA ALA A 188 0.33 -4.02 -23.62
C ALA A 188 1.00 -2.64 -23.72
N ALA A 189 1.49 -2.31 -24.90
CA ALA A 189 2.05 -1.01 -25.18
C ALA A 189 1.10 0.09 -24.68
N VAL A 190 1.66 1.18 -24.16
CA VAL A 190 0.92 2.37 -23.75
C VAL A 190 0.31 2.98 -25.02
N GLY A 191 -0.83 2.47 -25.45
CA GLY A 191 -1.63 2.98 -26.54
C GLY A 191 -3.02 3.33 -26.03
N LEU A 192 -3.66 4.30 -26.62
CA LEU A 192 -5.09 4.62 -26.49
C LEU A 192 -5.95 3.54 -27.19
N SER A 193 -5.60 2.25 -27.03
CA SER A 193 -6.43 1.17 -27.56
C SER A 193 -7.75 1.13 -26.81
N ASP A 194 -8.84 0.82 -27.49
CA ASP A 194 -10.20 0.78 -26.97
C ASP A 194 -10.35 -0.15 -25.77
N GLU A 195 -9.55 -1.21 -25.69
CA GLU A 195 -9.47 -2.12 -24.56
C GLU A 195 -8.01 -2.36 -24.18
N GLN A 196 -7.72 -2.30 -22.88
CA GLN A 196 -6.40 -2.51 -22.35
C GLN A 196 -6.45 -3.66 -21.34
N LYS A 197 -5.43 -4.50 -21.36
CA LYS A 197 -5.17 -5.48 -20.31
C LYS A 197 -3.74 -5.29 -19.81
N ARG A 198 -3.62 -4.98 -18.52
CA ARG A 198 -2.32 -4.75 -17.87
C ARG A 198 -2.16 -5.68 -16.69
N GLN A 199 -0.94 -6.10 -16.47
CA GLN A 199 -0.56 -6.81 -15.25
C GLN A 199 0.65 -6.11 -14.63
N VAL A 200 0.62 -5.99 -13.30
CA VAL A 200 1.70 -5.44 -12.50
C VAL A 200 2.11 -6.49 -11.50
N HIS A 201 3.41 -6.79 -11.45
CA HIS A 201 4.02 -7.68 -10.46
C HIS A 201 4.99 -6.88 -9.60
N VAL A 202 4.73 -6.86 -8.31
CA VAL A 202 5.57 -6.21 -7.31
C VAL A 202 6.09 -7.25 -6.34
N ARG A 203 7.41 -7.26 -6.12
CA ARG A 203 8.06 -8.08 -5.11
C ARG A 203 8.60 -7.21 -4.00
N GLY A 204 8.30 -7.60 -2.76
CA GLY A 204 8.96 -7.11 -1.56
C GLY A 204 9.76 -8.23 -0.91
N VAL A 205 10.96 -7.93 -0.45
CA VAL A 205 11.80 -8.85 0.34
C VAL A 205 12.22 -8.13 1.60
N GLY A 206 11.95 -8.71 2.75
CA GLY A 206 12.34 -8.18 4.06
C GLY A 206 13.32 -9.09 4.75
N THR A 207 14.33 -8.51 5.37
CA THR A 207 15.32 -9.22 6.20
C THR A 207 15.39 -8.58 7.58
N LEU A 208 15.57 -9.42 8.60
CA LEU A 208 15.78 -8.96 9.97
C LEU A 208 17.25 -8.58 10.15
N ARG A 209 17.49 -7.35 10.55
CA ARG A 209 18.82 -6.83 10.85
C ARG A 209 19.25 -7.23 12.28
N THR A 210 20.55 -7.19 12.52
CA THR A 210 21.13 -7.50 13.84
C THR A 210 20.75 -6.49 14.94
N ASP A 211 20.34 -5.28 14.54
CA ASP A 211 19.84 -4.24 15.46
C ASP A 211 18.33 -4.33 15.72
N GLY A 212 17.65 -5.37 15.21
CA GLY A 212 16.23 -5.63 15.38
C GLY A 212 15.32 -4.90 14.37
N MET A 213 15.82 -3.96 13.59
CA MET A 213 15.05 -3.34 12.53
C MET A 213 14.83 -4.30 11.35
N LYS A 214 13.83 -4.00 10.53
CA LYS A 214 13.55 -4.70 9.28
C LYS A 214 14.08 -3.87 8.11
N GLU A 215 14.90 -4.47 7.27
CA GLU A 215 15.27 -3.90 5.98
C GLU A 215 14.40 -4.53 4.90
N LEU A 216 13.71 -3.69 4.15
CA LEU A 216 12.75 -4.10 3.15
C LEU A 216 13.22 -3.59 1.79
N GLN A 217 13.33 -4.47 0.82
CA GLN A 217 13.65 -4.10 -0.56
C GLN A 217 12.43 -4.37 -1.43
N VAL A 218 12.06 -3.41 -2.26
CA VAL A 218 10.86 -3.53 -3.10
C VAL A 218 11.18 -3.16 -4.54
N ALA A 219 10.74 -4.02 -5.45
CA ALA A 219 10.89 -3.83 -6.89
C ALA A 219 9.58 -4.07 -7.64
N CYS A 220 9.36 -3.31 -8.71
CA CYS A 220 8.36 -3.65 -9.71
C CYS A 220 9.02 -4.53 -10.79
N PHE A 221 8.52 -5.75 -10.94
CA PHE A 221 9.02 -6.71 -11.94
C PHE A 221 8.33 -6.54 -13.29
N GLN A 222 7.11 -6.03 -13.28
CA GLN A 222 6.35 -5.82 -14.50
C GLN A 222 5.41 -4.61 -14.30
N PRO A 223 5.65 -3.49 -15.00
CA PRO A 223 6.88 -3.22 -15.79
C PRO A 223 8.11 -3.15 -14.92
N ILE A 224 9.30 -3.38 -15.49
CA ILE A 224 10.57 -3.29 -14.75
C ILE A 224 10.74 -1.87 -14.21
N GLY A 225 11.00 -1.76 -12.91
CA GLY A 225 11.19 -0.49 -12.21
C GLY A 225 12.43 -0.50 -11.32
N SER A 226 12.73 0.65 -10.72
CA SER A 226 13.82 0.78 -9.75
C SER A 226 13.54 -0.02 -8.48
N VAL A 227 14.61 -0.46 -7.82
CA VAL A 227 14.54 -1.09 -6.50
C VAL A 227 14.71 -0.01 -5.42
N PHE A 228 13.87 -0.08 -4.40
CA PHE A 228 13.92 0.79 -3.25
C PHE A 228 14.10 -0.01 -1.97
N ARG A 229 14.94 0.50 -1.07
CA ARG A 229 15.09 0.04 0.29
C ARG A 229 14.24 0.89 1.23
N PHE A 230 13.54 0.24 2.15
CA PHE A 230 12.84 0.85 3.27
C PHE A 230 13.37 0.27 4.57
N LEU A 231 13.46 1.08 5.61
CA LEU A 231 13.65 0.61 6.97
C LEU A 231 12.31 0.63 7.70
N SER A 232 12.04 -0.39 8.49
CA SER A 232 10.84 -0.46 9.32
C SER A 232 11.19 -0.91 10.74
N ASP A 233 10.53 -0.30 11.71
CA ASP A 233 10.61 -0.68 13.11
C ASP A 233 9.21 -0.78 13.70
N ASP A 234 9.06 -1.50 14.78
CA ASP A 234 7.79 -1.63 15.46
C ASP A 234 7.65 -0.57 16.56
N SER A 235 6.42 -0.37 17.03
CA SER A 235 6.17 0.45 18.21
C SER A 235 6.72 -0.22 19.48
N ALA A 236 6.99 0.58 20.50
CA ALA A 236 7.44 0.09 21.80
C ALA A 236 6.47 -0.93 22.43
N ALA A 237 5.17 -0.81 22.12
CA ALA A 237 4.13 -1.72 22.61
C ALA A 237 4.31 -3.17 22.12
N VAL A 238 5.01 -3.39 21.01
CA VAL A 238 5.30 -4.72 20.44
C VAL A 238 6.79 -5.04 20.39
N GLY A 239 7.59 -4.35 21.19
CA GLY A 239 9.02 -4.63 21.36
C GLY A 239 9.94 -3.89 20.39
N GLY A 240 9.45 -2.94 19.60
CA GLY A 240 10.25 -2.03 18.80
C GLY A 240 10.73 -0.81 19.60
N VAL A 241 11.49 0.06 18.95
CA VAL A 241 11.99 1.32 19.50
C VAL A 241 11.67 2.55 18.64
N GLU A 242 10.75 2.38 17.67
CA GLU A 242 10.18 3.44 16.84
C GLU A 242 11.22 4.24 16.00
N ARG A 243 12.32 3.61 15.61
CA ARG A 243 13.38 4.25 14.81
C ARG A 243 12.99 4.50 13.34
N ALA A 244 11.96 3.80 12.85
CA ALA A 244 11.47 3.91 11.49
C ALA A 244 9.94 3.69 11.47
N PRO A 245 9.24 4.07 10.38
CA PRO A 245 7.81 3.80 10.23
C PRO A 245 7.50 2.30 10.35
N SER A 246 6.38 1.97 11.02
CA SER A 246 5.91 0.59 11.10
C SER A 246 5.34 0.12 9.76
N GLY A 247 5.18 -1.19 9.61
CA GLY A 247 4.58 -1.79 8.42
C GLY A 247 3.20 -1.23 8.08
N LEU A 248 2.36 -0.96 9.10
CA LEU A 248 1.02 -0.38 8.87
C LEU A 248 1.06 1.07 8.37
N VAL A 249 2.10 1.83 8.74
CA VAL A 249 2.33 3.19 8.18
C VAL A 249 2.60 3.11 6.68
N TYR A 250 3.50 2.24 6.26
CA TYR A 250 3.79 2.03 4.84
C TYR A 250 2.59 1.50 4.06
N LEU A 251 1.86 0.55 4.64
CA LEU A 251 0.65 -0.01 4.03
C LEU A 251 -0.38 1.09 3.76
N SER A 252 -0.70 1.91 4.76
CA SER A 252 -1.66 3.01 4.66
C SER A 252 -1.20 4.07 3.66
N ALA A 253 0.09 4.43 3.67
CA ALA A 253 0.65 5.35 2.69
C ALA A 253 0.53 4.79 1.26
N GLY A 254 0.83 3.50 1.06
CA GLY A 254 0.69 2.83 -0.23
C GLY A 254 -0.74 2.88 -0.77
N LEU A 255 -1.73 2.60 0.09
CA LEU A 255 -3.14 2.64 -0.26
C LEU A 255 -3.58 4.04 -0.69
N SER A 256 -3.25 5.06 0.09
CA SER A 256 -3.55 6.46 -0.20
C SER A 256 -2.89 6.93 -1.49
N PHE A 257 -1.61 6.66 -1.67
CA PHE A 257 -0.86 7.06 -2.87
C PHE A 257 -1.36 6.34 -4.13
N CYS A 258 -1.78 5.08 -4.01
CA CYS A 258 -2.35 4.34 -5.14
C CYS A 258 -3.63 5.01 -5.62
N PHE A 259 -4.54 5.34 -4.71
CA PHE A 259 -5.79 6.04 -5.03
C PHE A 259 -5.52 7.41 -5.67
N MET A 260 -4.67 8.25 -5.04
CA MET A 260 -4.28 9.55 -5.61
C MET A 260 -3.71 9.42 -7.02
N THR A 261 -2.86 8.42 -7.26
CA THR A 261 -2.24 8.19 -8.56
C THR A 261 -3.29 7.85 -9.62
N GLN A 262 -4.27 7.02 -9.31
CA GLN A 262 -5.33 6.65 -10.25
C GLN A 262 -6.29 7.81 -10.51
N LEU A 263 -6.66 8.57 -9.48
CA LEU A 263 -7.47 9.78 -9.60
C LEU A 263 -6.79 10.79 -10.53
N GLY A 264 -5.52 11.12 -10.26
CA GLY A 264 -4.76 12.05 -11.09
C GLY A 264 -4.52 11.52 -12.52
N ARG A 265 -4.34 10.22 -12.68
CA ARG A 265 -4.20 9.59 -14.00
C ARG A 265 -5.50 9.68 -14.82
N TYR A 266 -6.64 9.43 -14.19
CA TYR A 266 -7.93 9.58 -14.88
C TYR A 266 -8.17 11.02 -15.28
N ALA A 267 -7.96 11.97 -14.35
CA ALA A 267 -8.06 13.39 -14.65
C ALA A 267 -7.22 13.82 -15.87
N HIS A 268 -5.97 13.36 -15.93
CA HIS A 268 -5.08 13.66 -17.06
C HIS A 268 -5.61 13.09 -18.39
N VAL A 269 -6.07 11.83 -18.41
CA VAL A 269 -6.59 11.19 -19.64
C VAL A 269 -7.92 11.80 -20.06
N ALA A 270 -8.79 12.11 -19.12
CA ALA A 270 -10.08 12.76 -19.37
C ALA A 270 -9.96 14.27 -19.63
N LYS A 271 -8.73 14.81 -19.56
CA LYS A 271 -8.43 16.25 -19.74
C LYS A 271 -9.16 17.17 -18.76
N HIS A 272 -9.38 16.71 -17.54
CA HIS A 272 -9.94 17.54 -16.48
C HIS A 272 -8.94 18.60 -16.03
N ALA A 273 -9.37 19.84 -15.97
CA ALA A 273 -8.56 20.96 -15.50
C ALA A 273 -8.56 21.03 -13.96
N MET A 274 -7.78 20.16 -13.32
CA MET A 274 -7.63 20.18 -11.86
C MET A 274 -6.60 21.23 -11.41
N HIS A 275 -6.98 22.04 -10.42
CA HIS A 275 -6.09 23.00 -9.76
C HIS A 275 -5.43 22.36 -8.53
N SER A 276 -6.18 21.58 -7.77
CA SER A 276 -5.67 20.86 -6.59
C SER A 276 -6.49 19.60 -6.33
N TYR A 277 -5.88 18.65 -5.67
CA TYR A 277 -6.60 17.55 -5.05
C TYR A 277 -5.83 17.03 -3.83
N GLN A 278 -6.56 16.76 -2.75
CA GLN A 278 -6.06 16.23 -1.51
C GLN A 278 -6.95 15.10 -1.04
N ILE A 279 -6.39 14.23 -0.24
CA ILE A 279 -7.15 13.20 0.46
C ILE A 279 -6.74 13.13 1.94
N VAL A 280 -7.70 12.77 2.77
CA VAL A 280 -7.45 12.27 4.12
C VAL A 280 -8.00 10.86 4.18
N GLN A 281 -7.16 9.88 4.43
CA GLN A 281 -7.56 8.47 4.46
C GLN A 281 -7.26 7.86 5.82
N ASP A 282 -8.29 7.26 6.41
CA ASP A 282 -8.21 6.52 7.66
C ASP A 282 -8.25 5.02 7.38
N THR A 283 -7.25 4.32 7.90
CA THR A 283 -7.21 2.86 8.00
C THR A 283 -7.16 2.49 9.48
N SER A 284 -8.13 1.71 9.95
CA SER A 284 -8.26 1.33 11.35
C SER A 284 -8.13 -0.17 11.50
N PHE A 285 -7.17 -0.59 12.31
CA PHE A 285 -6.93 -1.99 12.61
C PHE A 285 -7.15 -2.23 14.10
N SER A 286 -7.70 -3.39 14.47
CA SER A 286 -7.63 -3.86 15.84
C SER A 286 -6.17 -4.16 16.21
N PRO A 287 -5.81 -4.15 17.51
CA PRO A 287 -4.47 -4.50 17.93
C PRO A 287 -4.03 -5.85 17.35
N PRO A 288 -2.74 -6.02 17.00
CA PRO A 288 -2.20 -7.31 16.60
C PRO A 288 -2.40 -8.36 17.70
N ALA A 289 -2.44 -9.63 17.29
CA ALA A 289 -2.68 -10.74 18.23
C ALA A 289 -1.66 -10.76 19.40
N ALA A 290 -0.49 -10.18 19.19
CA ALA A 290 0.54 -10.01 20.21
C ALA A 290 0.09 -9.13 21.41
N LEU A 291 -0.79 -8.16 21.15
CA LEU A 291 -1.33 -7.26 22.18
C LEU A 291 -2.73 -7.67 22.66
N ASN A 292 -3.28 -8.75 22.10
CA ASN A 292 -4.61 -9.24 22.41
C ASN A 292 -4.52 -10.46 23.33
N GLU A 293 -4.87 -10.30 24.61
CA GLU A 293 -4.84 -11.37 25.61
C GLU A 293 -5.70 -12.58 25.23
N LYS A 294 -6.72 -12.38 24.38
CA LYS A 294 -7.64 -13.44 23.94
C LYS A 294 -7.15 -14.18 22.70
N GLY A 295 -6.06 -13.76 22.06
CA GLY A 295 -5.57 -14.36 20.81
C GLY A 295 -6.54 -14.23 19.63
N GLU A 296 -7.43 -13.23 19.65
CA GLU A 296 -8.40 -12.97 18.58
C GLU A 296 -7.68 -12.54 17.29
N THR A 297 -8.17 -13.02 16.17
CA THR A 297 -7.67 -12.61 14.86
C THR A 297 -7.90 -11.10 14.66
N PRO A 298 -6.88 -10.33 14.24
CA PRO A 298 -7.04 -8.91 13.97
C PRO A 298 -8.19 -8.64 12.99
N THR A 299 -8.81 -7.48 13.14
CA THR A 299 -9.85 -6.99 12.24
C THR A 299 -9.42 -5.65 11.64
N CYS A 300 -10.01 -5.31 10.50
CA CYS A 300 -9.84 -4.02 9.84
C CYS A 300 -11.23 -3.42 9.59
N ALA A 301 -11.39 -2.14 9.93
CA ALA A 301 -12.59 -1.39 9.56
C ALA A 301 -12.55 -0.97 8.08
N ALA A 302 -13.67 -0.46 7.57
CA ALA A 302 -13.73 0.14 6.24
C ALA A 302 -12.63 1.20 6.06
N VAL A 303 -12.04 1.24 4.88
CA VAL A 303 -11.11 2.31 4.49
C VAL A 303 -11.91 3.57 4.23
N ASP A 304 -11.76 4.58 5.06
CA ASP A 304 -12.54 5.81 5.01
C ASP A 304 -11.72 6.95 4.41
N THR A 305 -12.20 7.53 3.29
CA THR A 305 -11.42 8.50 2.51
C THR A 305 -12.22 9.77 2.24
N ASP A 306 -11.74 10.88 2.77
CA ASP A 306 -12.22 12.21 2.41
C ASP A 306 -11.43 12.73 1.20
N VAL A 307 -12.14 13.13 0.16
CA VAL A 307 -11.57 13.60 -1.10
C VAL A 307 -11.92 15.05 -1.32
N PHE A 308 -10.90 15.89 -1.52
CA PHE A 308 -11.03 17.32 -1.77
C PHE A 308 -10.51 17.63 -3.17
N ILE A 309 -11.34 18.15 -4.04
CA ILE A 309 -10.99 18.45 -5.44
C ILE A 309 -11.30 19.91 -5.75
N GLY A 310 -10.28 20.64 -6.17
CA GLY A 310 -10.39 21.97 -6.75
C GLY A 310 -10.25 21.89 -8.27
N ASN A 311 -11.32 22.21 -9.01
CA ASN A 311 -11.31 22.23 -10.46
C ASN A 311 -12.38 23.18 -11.02
N ALA A 312 -12.35 23.43 -12.32
CA ALA A 312 -13.35 24.26 -13.03
C ALA A 312 -14.47 23.40 -13.67
N GLU A 313 -14.49 22.10 -13.42
CA GLU A 313 -15.47 21.17 -13.97
C GLU A 313 -16.80 21.25 -13.22
N ASP A 314 -17.85 20.70 -13.81
CA ASP A 314 -19.13 20.55 -13.15
C ASP A 314 -19.11 19.45 -12.05
N PRO A 315 -20.08 19.44 -11.12
CA PRO A 315 -20.15 18.44 -10.06
C PRO A 315 -20.21 17.00 -10.56
N GLU A 316 -20.89 16.70 -11.66
CA GLU A 316 -21.05 15.34 -12.20
C GLU A 316 -19.71 14.79 -12.70
N LYS A 317 -18.90 15.61 -13.37
CA LYS A 317 -17.56 15.23 -13.78
C LYS A 317 -16.64 15.00 -12.59
N THR A 318 -16.78 15.79 -11.53
CA THR A 318 -16.02 15.64 -10.29
C THR A 318 -16.40 14.32 -9.58
N GLN A 319 -17.69 13.97 -9.54
CA GLN A 319 -18.16 12.67 -9.06
C GLN A 319 -17.62 11.50 -9.92
N THR A 320 -17.60 11.68 -11.24
CA THR A 320 -17.04 10.69 -12.17
C THR A 320 -15.54 10.50 -11.93
N LEU A 321 -14.82 11.55 -11.62
CA LEU A 321 -13.40 11.51 -11.29
C LEU A 321 -13.14 10.64 -10.04
N LEU A 322 -13.92 10.83 -8.98
CA LEU A 322 -13.86 10.00 -7.78
C LEU A 322 -14.15 8.53 -8.11
N ASN A 323 -15.26 8.27 -8.80
CA ASN A 323 -15.69 6.91 -9.17
C ASN A 323 -14.62 6.15 -9.97
N MET A 324 -14.03 6.81 -10.96
CA MET A 324 -12.99 6.21 -11.79
C MET A 324 -11.67 6.07 -11.04
N GLY A 325 -11.36 6.98 -10.13
CA GLY A 325 -10.20 6.88 -9.24
C GLY A 325 -10.26 5.60 -8.39
N GLU A 326 -11.42 5.33 -7.76
CA GLU A 326 -11.65 4.13 -6.98
C GLU A 326 -11.69 2.86 -7.85
N GLN A 327 -12.48 2.87 -8.92
CA GLN A 327 -12.67 1.73 -9.82
C GLN A 327 -11.35 1.23 -10.41
N THR A 328 -10.41 2.12 -10.71
CA THR A 328 -9.10 1.80 -11.28
C THR A 328 -7.99 1.64 -10.24
N CYS A 329 -8.27 1.85 -8.97
CA CYS A 329 -7.27 1.69 -7.92
C CYS A 329 -6.99 0.21 -7.64
N TYR A 330 -5.75 -0.23 -7.87
CA TYR A 330 -5.31 -1.61 -7.61
C TYR A 330 -5.50 -2.02 -6.15
N LEU A 331 -5.19 -1.12 -5.21
CA LEU A 331 -5.23 -1.43 -3.79
C LEU A 331 -6.65 -1.41 -3.22
N HIS A 332 -7.52 -0.48 -3.65
CA HIS A 332 -8.95 -0.58 -3.32
C HIS A 332 -9.57 -1.86 -3.91
N ALA A 333 -9.16 -2.25 -5.14
CA ALA A 333 -9.57 -3.54 -5.70
C ALA A 333 -9.08 -4.72 -4.85
N ALA A 334 -7.85 -4.67 -4.35
CA ALA A 334 -7.31 -5.69 -3.45
C ALA A 334 -8.13 -5.80 -2.15
N CYS A 335 -8.43 -4.65 -1.51
CA CYS A 335 -9.20 -4.61 -0.27
C CYS A 335 -10.59 -5.26 -0.42
N ARG A 336 -11.35 -4.93 -1.48
CA ARG A 336 -12.71 -5.44 -1.67
C ARG A 336 -12.79 -6.88 -2.20
N SER A 337 -11.66 -7.48 -2.62
CA SER A 337 -11.66 -8.78 -3.32
C SER A 337 -11.57 -10.01 -2.42
N GLY A 338 -11.28 -9.86 -1.12
CA GLY A 338 -11.10 -11.00 -0.22
C GLY A 338 -9.97 -11.92 -0.65
N ILE A 339 -8.77 -11.38 -0.84
CA ILE A 339 -7.60 -12.08 -1.37
C ILE A 339 -6.97 -12.97 -0.30
N LYS A 340 -6.64 -14.20 -0.68
CA LYS A 340 -5.93 -15.14 0.19
C LYS A 340 -4.41 -15.04 -0.04
N THR A 341 -3.66 -15.14 1.04
CA THR A 341 -2.21 -15.27 0.99
C THR A 341 -1.82 -16.74 0.98
N ARG A 342 -1.01 -17.15 0.00
CA ARG A 342 -0.41 -18.49 -0.12
C ARG A 342 0.95 -18.48 0.52
N ILE A 343 1.17 -19.39 1.47
CA ILE A 343 2.38 -19.43 2.28
C ILE A 343 3.26 -20.58 1.82
N ARG A 344 4.56 -20.31 1.72
CA ARG A 344 5.61 -21.31 1.45
C ARG A 344 6.77 -21.12 2.43
N LEU A 345 7.41 -22.21 2.85
CA LEU A 345 8.75 -22.17 3.42
C LEU A 345 9.76 -22.52 2.32
N GLY A 346 10.83 -21.72 2.25
CA GLY A 346 11.93 -21.90 1.29
C GLY A 346 13.23 -22.28 1.95
#